data_0840ffb8cbc3890cec6415c9952b8791
#
_entry.id   0840ffb8cbc3890cec6415c9952b8791
#
_cell.length_a   1.000
_cell.length_b   1.000
_cell.length_c   1.000
_cell.angle_alpha   90.00
_cell.angle_beta   90.00
_cell.angle_gamma   90.00
#
_symmetry.space_group_name_H-M   'P 1'
#
loop_
_entity.id
_entity.type
_entity.pdbx_description
1 polymer ?
#
loop_
_entity_poly.entity_id
_entity_poly.type
_entity_poly.pdbx_seq_one_letter_code
_entity_poly.pdbx_strand_id
1 'polypeptide(L)'
;EVLGVVIDSRQVESGYLFVAIPGEKVDGHKFIPDVFAKGAAAVLSEQQLEDPAGPYILVESTTKALRDLAEYYRKSLDIKVVGITGSVGKTSTKEMIASVLSEKYRVLKTEGNYNNEIGLPLTIFKIRAEHEVAVLEMGISEFGEMHRLATMANPDICVITNIGLCHLENLKTRDGILKAKTESFAHLKKDGIAILNGDDDKLSTVRQVGDKEPVFYGMEEKMEYREDAKKSVYATGVENLGLYGMQARIHTPEGERDVRIPIP
;
A
#
# COMPACT_ATOMS: atom_id res chain seq x y z
N GLU A 1 21.89 -11.36 -13.18
CA GLU A 1 21.33 -10.57 -12.07
C GLU A 1 20.47 -9.45 -12.67
N VAL A 2 19.31 -9.21 -12.07
CA VAL A 2 18.40 -8.12 -12.47
C VAL A 2 18.58 -6.99 -11.48
N LEU A 3 18.91 -5.78 -11.96
CA LEU A 3 19.20 -4.61 -11.13
C LEU A 3 17.96 -3.76 -10.83
N GLY A 4 16.94 -3.85 -11.69
CA GLY A 4 15.67 -3.13 -11.53
C GLY A 4 14.59 -3.70 -12.43
N VAL A 5 13.33 -3.35 -12.15
CA VAL A 5 12.15 -3.76 -12.92
C VAL A 5 11.37 -2.52 -13.32
N VAL A 6 11.09 -2.38 -14.60
CA VAL A 6 10.36 -1.23 -15.17
C VAL A 6 9.35 -1.66 -16.22
N ILE A 7 8.32 -0.82 -16.42
CA ILE A 7 7.28 -0.98 -17.43
C ILE A 7 7.33 0.14 -18.48
N ASP A 8 8.10 1.19 -18.22
CA ASP A 8 8.29 2.32 -19.14
C ASP A 8 9.65 2.15 -19.84
N SER A 9 9.63 1.98 -21.16
CA SER A 9 10.84 1.80 -21.99
C SER A 9 11.82 2.97 -21.91
N ARG A 10 11.37 4.14 -21.48
CA ARG A 10 12.22 5.33 -21.29
C ARG A 10 13.11 5.22 -20.03
N GLN A 11 12.68 4.43 -19.05
CA GLN A 11 13.33 4.23 -17.76
C GLN A 11 14.26 2.99 -17.74
N VAL A 12 14.36 2.29 -18.87
CA VAL A 12 15.24 1.11 -18.97
C VAL A 12 16.70 1.55 -18.90
N GLU A 13 17.43 0.94 -17.98
CA GLU A 13 18.87 1.01 -17.83
C GLU A 13 19.49 -0.38 -18.04
N SER A 14 20.82 -0.42 -18.21
CA SER A 14 21.54 -1.69 -18.36
C SER A 14 21.33 -2.60 -17.15
N GLY A 15 20.99 -3.86 -17.40
CA GLY A 15 20.71 -4.84 -16.35
C GLY A 15 19.25 -4.86 -15.83
N TYR A 16 18.34 -4.05 -16.38
CA TYR A 16 16.95 -4.02 -15.97
C TYR A 16 16.11 -5.11 -16.64
N LEU A 17 15.07 -5.55 -15.94
CA LEU A 17 13.97 -6.33 -16.50
C LEU A 17 12.88 -5.37 -16.99
N PHE A 18 12.57 -5.44 -18.27
CA PHE A 18 11.44 -4.70 -18.84
C PHE A 18 10.20 -5.60 -18.87
N VAL A 19 9.08 -5.09 -18.42
CA VAL A 19 7.79 -5.80 -18.45
C VAL A 19 6.92 -5.16 -19.54
N ALA A 20 6.73 -5.87 -20.65
CA ALA A 20 5.97 -5.39 -21.81
C ALA A 20 4.47 -5.54 -21.57
N ILE A 21 3.85 -4.59 -20.87
CA ILE A 21 2.42 -4.61 -20.58
C ILE A 21 1.63 -4.14 -21.79
N PRO A 22 0.62 -4.91 -22.26
CA PRO A 22 -0.31 -4.46 -23.29
C PRO A 22 -1.27 -3.41 -22.69
N GLY A 23 -1.11 -2.15 -23.06
CA GLY A 23 -1.97 -1.06 -22.61
C GLY A 23 -3.04 -0.71 -23.66
N GLU A 24 -4.13 -0.08 -23.21
CA GLU A 24 -5.24 0.35 -24.08
C GLU A 24 -4.80 1.28 -25.23
N LYS A 25 -3.87 2.20 -24.96
CA LYS A 25 -3.40 3.20 -25.93
C LYS A 25 -2.07 2.80 -26.57
N VAL A 26 -1.22 2.13 -25.84
CA VAL A 26 0.14 1.78 -26.28
C VAL A 26 0.50 0.38 -25.77
N ASP A 27 0.84 -0.50 -26.68
CA ASP A 27 1.33 -1.84 -26.36
C ASP A 27 2.84 -1.78 -26.06
N GLY A 28 3.23 -2.19 -24.86
CA GLY A 28 4.61 -2.24 -24.40
C GLY A 28 5.51 -3.14 -25.25
N HIS A 29 4.96 -4.16 -25.91
CA HIS A 29 5.72 -5.07 -26.78
C HIS A 29 6.41 -4.37 -27.94
N LYS A 30 5.87 -3.24 -28.41
CA LYS A 30 6.48 -2.44 -29.50
C LYS A 30 7.87 -1.89 -29.16
N PHE A 31 8.16 -1.77 -27.85
CA PHE A 31 9.43 -1.19 -27.39
C PHE A 31 10.50 -2.24 -27.08
N ILE A 32 10.24 -3.54 -27.31
CA ILE A 32 11.18 -4.61 -26.98
C ILE A 32 12.53 -4.45 -27.69
N PRO A 33 12.59 -4.13 -29.01
CA PRO A 33 13.87 -3.89 -29.67
C PRO A 33 14.65 -2.73 -29.04
N ASP A 34 13.98 -1.64 -28.71
CA ASP A 34 14.61 -0.44 -28.13
C ASP A 34 15.15 -0.70 -26.72
N VAL A 35 14.44 -1.48 -25.89
CA VAL A 35 14.92 -1.77 -24.54
C VAL A 35 16.10 -2.72 -24.53
N PHE A 36 16.19 -3.66 -25.47
CA PHE A 36 17.40 -4.47 -25.64
C PHE A 36 18.59 -3.60 -26.10
N ALA A 37 18.37 -2.66 -27.02
CA ALA A 37 19.40 -1.72 -27.43
C ALA A 37 19.93 -0.86 -26.28
N LYS A 38 19.12 -0.61 -25.24
CA LYS A 38 19.49 0.08 -24.00
C LYS A 38 20.17 -0.83 -22.97
N GLY A 39 20.30 -2.14 -23.24
CA GLY A 39 20.96 -3.09 -22.37
C GLY A 39 20.04 -3.73 -21.32
N ALA A 40 18.74 -3.84 -21.61
CA ALA A 40 17.85 -4.64 -20.76
C ALA A 40 18.40 -6.07 -20.59
N ALA A 41 18.42 -6.56 -19.35
CA ALA A 41 18.88 -7.90 -19.02
C ALA A 41 17.92 -8.99 -19.53
N ALA A 42 16.63 -8.70 -19.52
CA ALA A 42 15.57 -9.57 -20.02
C ALA A 42 14.27 -8.80 -20.22
N VAL A 43 13.31 -9.43 -20.88
CA VAL A 43 11.96 -8.91 -21.10
C VAL A 43 10.92 -9.95 -20.67
N LEU A 44 9.84 -9.52 -20.01
CA LEU A 44 8.59 -10.30 -19.91
C LEU A 44 7.67 -9.93 -21.08
N SER A 45 7.19 -10.92 -21.79
CA SER A 45 6.36 -10.76 -23.00
C SER A 45 5.17 -11.71 -22.98
N GLU A 46 4.02 -11.23 -23.42
CA GLU A 46 2.84 -12.08 -23.70
C GLU A 46 2.85 -12.62 -25.16
N GLN A 47 3.79 -12.13 -25.95
CA GLN A 47 3.95 -12.50 -27.35
C GLN A 47 5.23 -13.31 -27.54
N GLN A 48 5.15 -14.34 -28.36
CA GLN A 48 6.34 -15.05 -28.80
C GLN A 48 7.15 -14.13 -29.72
N LEU A 49 8.44 -13.98 -29.40
CA LEU A 49 9.35 -13.13 -30.17
C LEU A 49 10.11 -13.96 -31.19
N GLU A 50 10.13 -13.50 -32.44
CA GLU A 50 10.95 -14.07 -33.52
C GLU A 50 12.32 -13.36 -33.49
N ASP A 51 13.41 -14.12 -33.34
CA ASP A 51 14.79 -13.66 -33.30
C ASP A 51 15.04 -12.48 -32.35
N PRO A 52 14.73 -12.64 -31.03
CA PRO A 52 14.89 -11.56 -30.07
C PRO A 52 16.37 -11.21 -29.85
N ALA A 53 16.68 -9.90 -29.72
CA ALA A 53 18.04 -9.41 -29.48
C ALA A 53 18.60 -9.75 -28.07
N GLY A 54 17.80 -10.38 -27.21
CA GLY A 54 18.21 -10.77 -25.86
C GLY A 54 17.23 -11.75 -25.20
N PRO A 55 17.49 -12.13 -23.95
CA PRO A 55 16.65 -13.08 -23.22
C PRO A 55 15.23 -12.55 -22.97
N TYR A 56 14.23 -13.37 -23.20
CA TYR A 56 12.86 -13.05 -22.79
C TYR A 56 12.18 -14.24 -22.13
N ILE A 57 11.14 -13.96 -21.37
CA ILE A 57 10.30 -14.93 -20.71
C ILE A 57 8.88 -14.74 -21.26
N LEU A 58 8.37 -15.76 -21.93
CA LEU A 58 6.99 -15.79 -22.40
C LEU A 58 6.07 -16.11 -21.23
N VAL A 59 5.06 -15.28 -21.02
CA VAL A 59 4.06 -15.43 -19.96
C VAL A 59 2.65 -15.24 -20.51
N GLU A 60 1.65 -15.82 -19.86
CA GLU A 60 0.24 -15.63 -20.26
C GLU A 60 -0.26 -14.21 -19.96
N SER A 61 0.25 -13.58 -18.89
CA SER A 61 -0.07 -12.21 -18.49
C SER A 61 1.13 -11.54 -17.85
N THR A 62 1.63 -10.49 -18.47
CA THR A 62 2.74 -9.70 -17.94
C THR A 62 2.38 -8.95 -16.66
N THR A 63 1.12 -8.52 -16.52
CA THR A 63 0.62 -7.90 -15.29
C THR A 63 0.58 -8.91 -14.14
N LYS A 64 0.13 -10.15 -14.40
CA LYS A 64 0.17 -11.22 -13.40
C LYS A 64 1.60 -11.57 -13.02
N ALA A 65 2.49 -11.73 -13.98
CA ALA A 65 3.90 -12.03 -13.76
C ALA A 65 4.61 -10.93 -12.95
N LEU A 66 4.28 -9.66 -13.20
CA LEU A 66 4.78 -8.52 -12.43
C LEU A 66 4.38 -8.63 -10.95
N ARG A 67 3.11 -8.99 -10.66
CA ARG A 67 2.63 -9.20 -9.29
C ARG A 67 3.29 -10.39 -8.62
N ASP A 68 3.38 -11.52 -9.31
CA ASP A 68 3.98 -12.75 -8.78
C ASP A 68 5.47 -12.54 -8.43
N LEU A 69 6.20 -11.79 -9.27
CA LEU A 69 7.59 -11.40 -9.01
C LEU A 69 7.70 -10.47 -7.80
N ALA A 70 6.79 -9.49 -7.67
CA ALA A 70 6.80 -8.56 -6.55
C ALA A 70 6.49 -9.28 -5.23
N GLU A 71 5.52 -10.21 -5.24
CA GLU A 71 5.22 -11.06 -4.10
C GLU A 71 6.43 -11.90 -3.68
N TYR A 72 7.07 -12.57 -4.64
CA TYR A 72 8.26 -13.38 -4.39
C TYR A 72 9.40 -12.52 -3.82
N TYR A 73 9.70 -11.39 -4.47
CA TYR A 73 10.74 -10.47 -4.00
C TYR A 73 10.44 -9.95 -2.60
N ARG A 74 9.20 -9.49 -2.35
CA ARG A 74 8.77 -9.01 -1.03
C ARG A 74 8.94 -10.07 0.07
N LYS A 75 8.57 -11.33 -0.21
CA LYS A 75 8.71 -12.44 0.73
C LYS A 75 10.16 -12.86 1.01
N SER A 76 11.08 -12.56 0.10
CA SER A 76 12.51 -12.82 0.30
C SER A 76 13.20 -11.79 1.20
N LEU A 77 12.52 -10.69 1.54
CA LEU A 77 13.07 -9.59 2.34
C LEU A 77 12.59 -9.69 3.79
N ASP A 78 13.52 -9.54 4.73
CA ASP A 78 13.21 -9.38 6.16
C ASP A 78 12.98 -7.90 6.48
N ILE A 79 11.77 -7.43 6.20
CA ILE A 79 11.36 -6.03 6.38
C ILE A 79 9.96 -5.98 6.99
N LYS A 80 9.69 -4.98 7.82
CA LYS A 80 8.34 -4.70 8.33
C LYS A 80 7.53 -3.91 7.30
N VAL A 81 6.26 -4.27 7.12
CA VAL A 81 5.37 -3.57 6.19
C VAL A 81 4.14 -3.02 6.90
N VAL A 82 3.92 -1.73 6.68
CA VAL A 82 2.67 -1.04 7.02
C VAL A 82 1.88 -0.85 5.73
N GLY A 83 0.78 -1.60 5.58
CA GLY A 83 -0.17 -1.43 4.47
C GLY A 83 -1.25 -0.44 4.85
N ILE A 84 -1.53 0.53 3.98
CA ILE A 84 -2.50 1.60 4.27
C ILE A 84 -3.56 1.62 3.17
N THR A 85 -4.83 1.57 3.57
CA THR A 85 -5.97 1.77 2.67
C THR A 85 -7.03 2.67 3.31
N GLY A 86 -8.09 2.95 2.57
CA GLY A 86 -9.21 3.78 2.99
C GLY A 86 -9.84 4.51 1.80
N SER A 87 -10.98 5.12 2.01
CA SER A 87 -11.66 5.88 0.97
C SER A 87 -10.96 7.20 0.69
N VAL A 88 -10.60 7.94 1.74
CA VAL A 88 -9.84 9.19 1.68
C VAL A 88 -8.73 9.20 2.74
N GLY A 89 -7.76 10.09 2.60
CA GLY A 89 -6.69 10.29 3.58
C GLY A 89 -5.54 9.27 3.53
N LYS A 90 -5.55 8.30 2.62
CA LYS A 90 -4.47 7.30 2.48
C LYS A 90 -3.08 7.92 2.36
N THR A 91 -2.93 8.84 1.40
CA THR A 91 -1.64 9.47 1.11
C THR A 91 -1.16 10.32 2.27
N SER A 92 -2.03 11.15 2.87
CA SER A 92 -1.66 11.95 4.06
C SER A 92 -1.25 11.06 5.23
N THR A 93 -2.01 9.99 5.50
CA THR A 93 -1.68 9.02 6.56
C THR A 93 -0.35 8.32 6.27
N LYS A 94 -0.11 7.91 5.04
CA LYS A 94 1.17 7.32 4.59
C LYS A 94 2.33 8.28 4.85
N GLU A 95 2.20 9.54 4.47
CA GLU A 95 3.25 10.54 4.67
C GLU A 95 3.55 10.76 6.16
N MET A 96 2.51 10.89 6.99
CA MET A 96 2.68 11.07 8.44
C MET A 96 3.32 9.84 9.09
N ILE A 97 2.86 8.64 8.80
CA ILE A 97 3.44 7.40 9.33
C ILE A 97 4.90 7.26 8.90
N ALA A 98 5.19 7.48 7.61
CA ALA A 98 6.55 7.40 7.11
C ALA A 98 7.46 8.44 7.76
N SER A 99 6.99 9.67 7.93
CA SER A 99 7.76 10.75 8.59
C SER A 99 8.13 10.37 10.02
N VAL A 100 7.16 9.92 10.82
CA VAL A 100 7.41 9.52 12.23
C VAL A 100 8.35 8.32 12.30
N LEU A 101 8.15 7.30 11.46
CA LEU A 101 9.01 6.12 11.46
C LEU A 101 10.44 6.42 10.99
N SER A 102 10.62 7.40 10.11
CA SER A 102 11.94 7.82 9.61
C SER A 102 12.83 8.47 10.67
N GLU A 103 12.27 8.89 11.81
CA GLU A 103 13.07 9.36 12.96
C GLU A 103 13.93 8.23 13.57
N LYS A 104 13.57 6.97 13.31
CA LYS A 104 14.26 5.82 13.90
C LYS A 104 14.67 4.76 12.87
N TYR A 105 13.94 4.60 11.79
CA TYR A 105 14.11 3.51 10.83
C TYR A 105 14.42 4.04 9.43
N ARG A 106 15.08 3.24 8.62
CA ARG A 106 15.21 3.49 7.17
C ARG A 106 13.93 3.04 6.49
N VAL A 107 13.13 4.02 6.09
CA VAL A 107 11.78 3.82 5.59
C VAL A 107 11.73 3.97 4.08
N LEU A 108 11.18 2.96 3.39
CA LEU A 108 10.65 3.11 2.03
C LEU A 108 9.16 3.42 2.11
N LYS A 109 8.65 4.31 1.29
CA LYS A 109 7.22 4.56 1.15
C LYS A 109 6.77 4.58 -0.29
N THR A 110 5.48 4.33 -0.53
CA THR A 110 4.87 4.51 -1.85
C THR A 110 5.00 5.97 -2.29
N GLU A 111 5.57 6.19 -3.46
CA GLU A 111 5.68 7.50 -4.09
C GLU A 111 4.42 7.79 -4.93
N GLY A 112 3.98 9.06 -4.92
CA GLY A 112 2.83 9.48 -5.71
C GLY A 112 1.61 8.58 -5.48
N ASN A 113 1.02 8.11 -6.58
CA ASN A 113 -0.15 7.23 -6.62
C ASN A 113 0.19 5.79 -7.08
N TYR A 114 1.41 5.31 -6.86
CA TYR A 114 1.83 3.93 -7.18
C TYR A 114 1.21 2.90 -6.21
N ASN A 115 -0.11 2.91 -6.09
CA ASN A 115 -0.88 2.20 -5.07
C ASN A 115 -1.82 1.11 -5.64
N ASN A 116 -1.77 0.86 -6.94
CA ASN A 116 -2.59 -0.12 -7.66
C ASN A 116 -1.78 -1.38 -8.05
N GLU A 117 -2.39 -2.29 -8.82
CA GLU A 117 -1.79 -3.58 -9.21
C GLU A 117 -0.55 -3.49 -10.13
N ILE A 118 -0.24 -2.31 -10.64
CA ILE A 118 0.97 -2.02 -11.41
C ILE A 118 1.95 -1.20 -10.56
N GLY A 119 1.47 -0.18 -9.86
CA GLY A 119 2.30 0.73 -9.09
C GLY A 119 2.89 0.12 -7.83
N LEU A 120 2.10 -0.69 -7.10
CA LEU A 120 2.58 -1.35 -5.89
C LEU A 120 3.75 -2.31 -6.15
N PRO A 121 3.72 -3.20 -7.17
CA PRO A 121 4.89 -3.98 -7.57
C PRO A 121 6.14 -3.14 -7.80
N LEU A 122 6.02 -2.05 -8.56
CA LEU A 122 7.15 -1.16 -8.86
C LEU A 122 7.70 -0.48 -7.59
N THR A 123 6.84 -0.19 -6.62
CA THR A 123 7.26 0.31 -5.30
C THR A 123 8.00 -0.79 -4.53
N ILE A 124 7.50 -2.02 -4.52
CA ILE A 124 8.11 -3.17 -3.85
C ILE A 124 9.51 -3.44 -4.40
N PHE A 125 9.70 -3.37 -5.72
CA PHE A 125 11.03 -3.56 -6.33
C PHE A 125 12.06 -2.47 -5.98
N LYS A 126 11.65 -1.36 -5.38
CA LYS A 126 12.57 -0.34 -4.83
C LYS A 126 13.07 -0.66 -3.42
N ILE A 127 12.48 -1.65 -2.74
CA ILE A 127 12.97 -2.08 -1.42
C ILE A 127 14.38 -2.66 -1.58
N ARG A 128 15.28 -2.31 -0.66
CA ARG A 128 16.67 -2.79 -0.59
C ARG A 128 16.95 -3.31 0.81
N ALA A 129 18.05 -4.02 0.97
CA ALA A 129 18.46 -4.63 2.24
C ALA A 129 18.65 -3.62 3.39
N GLU A 130 18.94 -2.35 3.06
CA GLU A 130 19.07 -1.29 4.06
C GLU A 130 17.74 -0.80 4.62
N HIS A 131 16.61 -1.03 3.94
CA HIS A 131 15.31 -0.61 4.43
C HIS A 131 14.82 -1.53 5.56
N GLU A 132 14.31 -0.93 6.62
CA GLU A 132 13.80 -1.63 7.81
C GLU A 132 12.27 -1.67 7.83
N VAL A 133 11.64 -0.64 7.25
CA VAL A 133 10.18 -0.53 7.15
C VAL A 133 9.76 -0.09 5.75
N ALA A 134 8.71 -0.70 5.22
CA ALA A 134 8.02 -0.22 4.02
C ALA A 134 6.61 0.25 4.37
N VAL A 135 6.26 1.47 3.96
CA VAL A 135 4.92 2.06 4.14
C VAL A 135 4.23 2.07 2.78
N LEU A 136 3.34 1.11 2.57
CA LEU A 136 2.74 0.81 1.27
C LEU A 136 1.28 1.25 1.21
N GLU A 137 0.98 2.19 0.32
CA GLU A 137 -0.39 2.61 0.03
C GLU A 137 -1.06 1.60 -0.90
N MET A 138 -2.28 1.17 -0.57
CA MET A 138 -3.09 0.20 -1.33
C MET A 138 -4.43 0.82 -1.71
N GLY A 139 -4.57 1.19 -2.99
CA GLY A 139 -5.77 1.78 -3.57
C GLY A 139 -6.55 0.75 -4.39
N ILE A 140 -7.87 0.70 -4.20
CA ILE A 140 -8.76 -0.22 -4.91
C ILE A 140 -9.98 0.49 -5.48
N SER A 141 -10.49 -0.05 -6.57
CA SER A 141 -11.72 0.38 -7.25
C SER A 141 -12.79 -0.71 -7.29
N GLU A 142 -12.41 -1.99 -7.16
CA GLU A 142 -13.31 -3.13 -7.26
C GLU A 142 -12.96 -4.27 -6.28
N PHE A 143 -13.86 -5.26 -6.17
CA PHE A 143 -13.62 -6.44 -5.34
C PHE A 143 -12.46 -7.28 -5.88
N GLY A 144 -11.71 -7.89 -4.94
CA GLY A 144 -10.56 -8.75 -5.24
C GLY A 144 -9.25 -7.99 -5.51
N GLU A 145 -9.29 -6.68 -5.80
CA GLU A 145 -8.05 -5.90 -5.95
C GLU A 145 -7.27 -5.83 -4.64
N MET A 146 -7.96 -5.61 -3.50
CA MET A 146 -7.29 -5.56 -2.20
C MET A 146 -6.65 -6.89 -1.85
N HIS A 147 -7.31 -8.01 -2.17
CA HIS A 147 -6.73 -9.34 -2.01
C HIS A 147 -5.38 -9.44 -2.75
N ARG A 148 -5.33 -9.02 -4.03
CA ARG A 148 -4.11 -9.07 -4.85
C ARG A 148 -3.02 -8.13 -4.33
N LEU A 149 -3.39 -6.91 -3.93
CA LEU A 149 -2.43 -5.94 -3.37
C LEU A 149 -1.86 -6.42 -2.02
N ALA A 150 -2.72 -6.90 -1.14
CA ALA A 150 -2.30 -7.37 0.17
C ALA A 150 -1.48 -8.66 0.11
N THR A 151 -1.72 -9.53 -0.88
CA THR A 151 -0.88 -10.71 -1.15
C THR A 151 0.56 -10.29 -1.44
N MET A 152 0.75 -9.29 -2.30
CA MET A 152 2.07 -8.75 -2.61
C MET A 152 2.71 -8.02 -1.42
N ALA A 153 1.94 -7.17 -0.74
CA ALA A 153 2.44 -6.37 0.38
C ALA A 153 2.79 -7.25 1.60
N ASN A 154 2.02 -8.30 1.86
CA ASN A 154 2.14 -9.21 3.02
C ASN A 154 2.39 -8.41 4.32
N PRO A 155 1.43 -7.58 4.76
CA PRO A 155 1.65 -6.57 5.77
C PRO A 155 1.82 -7.14 7.19
N ASP A 156 2.66 -6.49 7.99
CA ASP A 156 2.74 -6.67 9.44
C ASP A 156 1.68 -5.83 10.15
N ILE A 157 1.37 -4.65 9.59
CA ILE A 157 0.36 -3.72 10.10
C ILE A 157 -0.54 -3.32 8.94
N CYS A 158 -1.86 -3.36 9.14
CA CYS A 158 -2.84 -2.88 8.18
C CYS A 158 -3.63 -1.72 8.78
N VAL A 159 -3.56 -0.55 8.13
CA VAL A 159 -4.28 0.66 8.55
C VAL A 159 -5.42 0.93 7.58
N ILE A 160 -6.65 1.12 8.10
CA ILE A 160 -7.79 1.59 7.30
C ILE A 160 -8.26 2.93 7.85
N THR A 161 -8.18 3.97 7.01
CA THR A 161 -8.46 5.35 7.43
C THR A 161 -9.95 5.64 7.59
N ASN A 162 -10.77 5.22 6.63
CA ASN A 162 -12.23 5.39 6.67
C ASN A 162 -12.93 4.60 5.55
N ILE A 163 -14.26 4.49 5.67
CA ILE A 163 -15.18 3.89 4.69
C ILE A 163 -16.15 4.98 4.19
N GLY A 164 -15.71 5.75 3.21
CA GLY A 164 -16.54 6.79 2.56
C GLY A 164 -17.32 6.27 1.35
N LEU A 165 -17.69 7.19 0.45
CA LEU A 165 -18.55 6.91 -0.72
C LEU A 165 -17.75 6.79 -2.04
N CYS A 166 -16.50 6.31 -2.00
CA CYS A 166 -15.70 6.13 -3.21
C CYS A 166 -16.05 4.83 -3.94
N HIS A 167 -15.89 4.80 -5.28
CA HIS A 167 -16.06 3.61 -6.12
C HIS A 167 -17.41 2.87 -5.96
N LEU A 168 -18.49 3.62 -5.68
CA LEU A 168 -19.83 3.05 -5.49
C LEU A 168 -20.36 2.34 -6.74
N GLU A 169 -19.94 2.74 -7.92
CA GLU A 169 -20.29 2.09 -9.19
C GLU A 169 -19.89 0.60 -9.21
N ASN A 170 -18.74 0.25 -8.64
CA ASN A 170 -18.22 -1.11 -8.58
C ASN A 170 -18.54 -1.80 -7.24
N LEU A 171 -18.37 -1.10 -6.12
CA LEU A 171 -18.52 -1.66 -4.78
C LEU A 171 -19.94 -1.53 -4.21
N LYS A 172 -20.86 -0.84 -4.92
CA LYS A 172 -22.31 -0.73 -4.70
C LYS A 172 -22.72 0.02 -3.44
N THR A 173 -22.20 -0.33 -2.27
CA THR A 173 -22.57 0.22 -0.96
C THR A 173 -21.35 0.48 -0.09
N ARG A 174 -21.50 1.24 1.00
CA ARG A 174 -20.47 1.38 2.01
C ARG A 174 -20.09 0.04 2.67
N ASP A 175 -21.03 -0.89 2.80
CA ASP A 175 -20.73 -2.24 3.28
C ASP A 175 -19.91 -3.03 2.26
N GLY A 176 -20.18 -2.82 0.96
CA GLY A 176 -19.34 -3.36 -0.11
C GLY A 176 -17.91 -2.77 -0.07
N ILE A 177 -17.77 -1.48 0.20
CA ILE A 177 -16.46 -0.82 0.37
C ILE A 177 -15.73 -1.37 1.60
N LEU A 178 -16.42 -1.53 2.73
CA LEU A 178 -15.86 -2.17 3.92
C LEU A 178 -15.36 -3.58 3.59
N LYS A 179 -16.22 -4.41 2.96
CA LYS A 179 -15.89 -5.77 2.57
C LYS A 179 -14.65 -5.81 1.67
N ALA A 180 -14.60 -4.98 0.64
CA ALA A 180 -13.48 -4.94 -0.29
C ALA A 180 -12.16 -4.52 0.40
N LYS A 181 -12.19 -3.50 1.28
CA LYS A 181 -10.97 -3.05 1.97
C LYS A 181 -10.49 -4.02 3.03
N THR A 182 -11.40 -4.73 3.70
CA THR A 182 -11.06 -5.73 4.71
C THR A 182 -10.56 -7.06 4.13
N GLU A 183 -10.58 -7.25 2.80
CA GLU A 183 -9.87 -8.37 2.14
C GLU A 183 -8.38 -8.37 2.50
N SER A 184 -7.79 -7.22 2.83
CA SER A 184 -6.40 -7.10 3.30
C SER A 184 -6.11 -7.90 4.58
N PHE A 185 -7.11 -8.14 5.41
CA PHE A 185 -6.93 -8.85 6.68
C PHE A 185 -6.55 -10.30 6.50
N ALA A 186 -6.99 -10.94 5.39
CA ALA A 186 -6.62 -12.32 5.08
C ALA A 186 -5.11 -12.50 4.81
N HIS A 187 -4.39 -11.41 4.55
CA HIS A 187 -2.95 -11.38 4.25
C HIS A 187 -2.11 -10.73 5.34
N LEU A 188 -2.75 -10.32 6.44
CA LEU A 188 -2.05 -9.84 7.61
C LEU A 188 -1.24 -11.00 8.22
N LYS A 189 0.03 -10.78 8.55
CA LYS A 189 0.86 -11.81 9.17
C LYS A 189 0.24 -12.29 10.49
N LYS A 190 0.55 -13.51 10.92
CA LYS A 190 -0.01 -14.12 12.14
C LYS A 190 0.07 -13.21 13.37
N ASP A 191 1.19 -12.50 13.54
CA ASP A 191 1.38 -11.55 14.64
C ASP A 191 1.03 -10.11 14.25
N GLY A 192 0.46 -9.91 13.08
CA GLY A 192 0.11 -8.62 12.53
C GLY A 192 -1.01 -7.91 13.29
N ILE A 193 -1.13 -6.61 13.07
CA ILE A 193 -2.06 -5.72 13.77
C ILE A 193 -2.90 -4.96 12.74
N ALA A 194 -4.22 -4.98 12.92
CA ALA A 194 -5.12 -4.07 12.21
C ALA A 194 -5.35 -2.81 13.04
N ILE A 195 -5.15 -1.63 12.45
CA ILE A 195 -5.36 -0.32 13.07
C ILE A 195 -6.50 0.38 12.32
N LEU A 196 -7.60 0.66 13.01
CA LEU A 196 -8.84 1.12 12.43
C LEU A 196 -9.29 2.45 13.05
N ASN A 197 -9.89 3.30 12.24
CA ASN A 197 -10.51 4.53 12.73
C ASN A 197 -11.78 4.20 13.53
N GLY A 198 -11.75 4.44 14.83
CA GLY A 198 -12.89 4.21 15.73
C GLY A 198 -14.01 5.24 15.62
N ASP A 199 -13.76 6.35 14.91
CA ASP A 199 -14.77 7.38 14.62
C ASP A 199 -15.53 7.11 13.30
N ASP A 200 -15.18 6.04 12.58
CA ASP A 200 -15.90 5.61 11.39
C ASP A 200 -16.96 4.58 11.76
N ASP A 201 -18.23 4.85 11.42
CA ASP A 201 -19.38 4.01 11.73
C ASP A 201 -19.30 2.58 11.18
N LYS A 202 -18.58 2.40 10.06
CA LYS A 202 -18.38 1.09 9.44
C LYS A 202 -17.18 0.35 10.04
N LEU A 203 -16.05 1.02 10.22
CA LEU A 203 -14.86 0.39 10.80
C LEU A 203 -15.08 0.01 12.26
N SER A 204 -15.84 0.78 13.03
CA SER A 204 -16.19 0.48 14.41
C SER A 204 -16.96 -0.84 14.58
N THR A 205 -17.61 -1.34 13.52
CA THR A 205 -18.31 -2.63 13.54
C THR A 205 -17.39 -3.84 13.46
N VAL A 206 -16.11 -3.65 13.07
CA VAL A 206 -15.13 -4.73 12.99
C VAL A 206 -14.72 -5.14 14.40
N ARG A 207 -15.07 -6.36 14.79
CA ARG A 207 -14.78 -6.86 16.15
C ARG A 207 -13.52 -7.69 16.22
N GLN A 208 -13.16 -8.34 15.11
CA GLN A 208 -12.06 -9.30 15.10
C GLN A 208 -11.37 -9.33 13.73
N VAL A 209 -10.05 -9.47 13.75
CA VAL A 209 -9.19 -9.67 12.57
C VAL A 209 -8.27 -10.85 12.87
N GLY A 210 -8.52 -11.99 12.20
CA GLY A 210 -7.91 -13.26 12.60
C GLY A 210 -8.40 -13.67 14.00
N ASP A 211 -7.49 -13.87 14.92
CA ASP A 211 -7.74 -14.22 16.33
C ASP A 211 -7.59 -13.02 17.29
N LYS A 212 -7.41 -11.80 16.77
CA LYS A 212 -7.14 -10.58 17.54
C LYS A 212 -8.24 -9.53 17.37
N GLU A 213 -8.41 -8.70 18.38
CA GLU A 213 -9.16 -7.46 18.24
C GLU A 213 -8.32 -6.40 17.51
N PRO A 214 -8.93 -5.57 16.63
CA PRO A 214 -8.23 -4.45 16.02
C PRO A 214 -7.92 -3.36 17.05
N VAL A 215 -6.85 -2.61 16.82
CA VAL A 215 -6.52 -1.41 17.57
C VAL A 215 -7.33 -0.25 16.98
N PHE A 216 -8.11 0.43 17.81
CA PHE A 216 -8.87 1.60 17.39
C PHE A 216 -8.16 2.90 17.76
N TYR A 217 -8.16 3.85 16.82
CA TYR A 217 -7.71 5.23 17.03
C TYR A 217 -8.81 6.22 16.70
N GLY A 218 -8.68 7.47 17.15
CA GLY A 218 -9.60 8.55 16.76
C GLY A 218 -9.59 9.71 17.75
N MET A 219 -10.73 10.39 17.83
CA MET A 219 -10.99 11.49 18.75
C MET A 219 -11.67 10.94 20.00
N GLU A 220 -11.29 11.43 21.19
CA GLU A 220 -11.80 10.99 22.50
C GLU A 220 -11.64 9.47 22.74
N GLU A 221 -11.62 9.03 23.98
CA GLU A 221 -11.43 7.63 24.37
C GLU A 221 -12.60 6.75 23.93
N LYS A 222 -13.82 7.24 24.12
CA LYS A 222 -15.05 6.47 23.83
C LYS A 222 -15.29 6.36 22.33
N MET A 223 -15.79 5.22 21.91
CA MET A 223 -16.27 5.04 20.54
C MET A 223 -17.71 5.49 20.43
N GLU A 224 -18.02 6.36 19.47
CA GLU A 224 -19.36 6.88 19.24
C GLU A 224 -20.35 5.78 18.81
N TYR A 225 -19.88 4.87 17.96
CA TYR A 225 -20.73 3.83 17.35
C TYR A 225 -20.59 2.45 18.01
N ARG A 226 -19.87 2.36 19.12
CA ARG A 226 -19.62 1.09 19.81
C ARG A 226 -19.32 1.32 21.30
N GLU A 227 -20.36 1.21 22.14
CA GLU A 227 -20.25 1.48 23.59
C GLU A 227 -19.43 0.44 24.36
N ASP A 228 -19.29 -0.79 23.83
CA ASP A 228 -18.55 -1.89 24.45
C ASP A 228 -17.03 -1.86 24.19
N ALA A 229 -16.55 -0.85 23.48
CA ALA A 229 -15.13 -0.71 23.16
C ALA A 229 -14.62 0.73 23.38
N LYS A 230 -13.31 0.81 23.52
CA LYS A 230 -12.58 2.09 23.64
C LYS A 230 -11.48 2.16 22.57
N LYS A 231 -11.08 3.37 22.24
CA LYS A 231 -9.91 3.60 21.39
C LYS A 231 -8.63 3.43 22.24
N SER A 232 -7.67 2.72 21.68
CA SER A 232 -6.35 2.52 22.31
C SER A 232 -5.44 3.73 22.14
N VAL A 233 -5.65 4.51 21.07
CA VAL A 233 -4.93 5.75 20.76
C VAL A 233 -5.96 6.81 20.40
N TYR A 234 -5.97 7.92 21.11
CA TYR A 234 -6.94 8.97 20.81
C TYR A 234 -6.38 10.38 21.13
N ALA A 235 -6.99 11.38 20.48
CA ALA A 235 -6.66 12.77 20.68
C ALA A 235 -7.75 13.49 21.47
N THR A 236 -7.34 14.37 22.39
CA THR A 236 -8.21 15.32 23.09
C THR A 236 -7.69 16.74 22.93
N GLY A 237 -8.54 17.73 23.22
CA GLY A 237 -8.12 19.13 23.20
C GLY A 237 -7.58 19.57 21.84
N VAL A 238 -8.16 19.06 20.75
CA VAL A 238 -7.72 19.42 19.40
C VAL A 238 -8.09 20.85 19.10
N GLU A 239 -7.08 21.66 18.78
CA GLU A 239 -7.22 23.06 18.45
C GLU A 239 -6.64 23.33 17.06
N ASN A 240 -7.43 23.97 16.21
CA ASN A 240 -7.00 24.42 14.90
C ASN A 240 -6.37 25.82 15.03
N LEU A 241 -5.09 25.91 14.73
CA LEU A 241 -4.30 27.15 14.78
C LEU A 241 -4.24 27.87 13.41
N GLY A 242 -5.12 27.53 12.48
CA GLY A 242 -5.14 28.07 11.14
C GLY A 242 -3.86 27.74 10.38
N LEU A 243 -3.20 28.74 9.79
CA LEU A 243 -1.94 28.55 9.05
C LEU A 243 -0.78 27.99 9.88
N TYR A 244 -0.90 27.97 11.20
CA TYR A 244 0.11 27.43 12.10
C TYR A 244 -0.09 25.94 12.42
N GLY A 245 -1.11 25.31 11.79
CA GLY A 245 -1.40 23.89 11.92
C GLY A 245 -2.40 23.58 13.03
N MET A 246 -2.20 22.46 13.70
CA MET A 246 -3.06 21.96 14.76
C MET A 246 -2.24 21.58 15.99
N GLN A 247 -2.86 21.64 17.17
CA GLN A 247 -2.31 21.04 18.37
C GLN A 247 -3.33 20.11 19.02
N ALA A 248 -2.84 19.11 19.73
CA ALA A 248 -3.68 18.14 20.43
C ALA A 248 -2.88 17.45 21.54
N ARG A 249 -3.59 16.85 22.49
CA ARG A 249 -3.02 15.88 23.41
C ARG A 249 -3.33 14.47 22.88
N ILE A 250 -2.29 13.69 22.64
CA ILE A 250 -2.40 12.30 22.21
C ILE A 250 -2.26 11.39 23.43
N HIS A 251 -3.22 10.48 23.57
CA HIS A 251 -3.25 9.44 24.59
C HIS A 251 -2.89 8.10 23.94
N THR A 252 -1.96 7.39 24.55
CA THR A 252 -1.53 6.05 24.15
C THR A 252 -1.43 5.14 25.36
N PRO A 253 -1.34 3.82 25.21
CA PRO A 253 -1.12 2.91 26.32
C PRO A 253 0.16 3.20 27.15
N GLU A 254 1.17 3.84 26.54
CA GLU A 254 2.44 4.21 27.19
C GLU A 254 2.39 5.58 27.89
N GLY A 255 1.32 6.35 27.72
CA GLY A 255 1.13 7.66 28.31
C GLY A 255 0.65 8.74 27.36
N GLU A 256 0.73 9.97 27.80
CA GLU A 256 0.19 11.14 27.07
C GLU A 256 1.30 12.03 26.56
N ARG A 257 1.04 12.72 25.43
CA ARG A 257 1.95 13.71 24.84
C ARG A 257 1.16 14.84 24.20
N ASP A 258 1.58 16.07 24.46
CA ASP A 258 1.14 17.21 23.69
C ASP A 258 1.91 17.23 22.36
N VAL A 259 1.18 17.35 21.28
CA VAL A 259 1.73 17.38 19.91
C VAL A 259 1.28 18.63 19.20
N ARG A 260 2.15 19.14 18.34
CA ARG A 260 1.83 20.18 17.37
C ARG A 260 2.16 19.68 15.97
N ILE A 261 1.18 19.75 15.09
CA ILE A 261 1.28 19.34 13.69
C ILE A 261 1.26 20.62 12.85
N PRO A 262 2.40 21.08 12.30
CA PRO A 262 2.49 22.35 11.58
C PRO A 262 2.02 22.21 10.12
N ILE A 263 0.88 21.57 9.93
CA ILE A 263 0.22 21.39 8.61
C ILE A 263 -1.14 22.09 8.73
N PRO A 264 -1.42 23.11 7.91
CA PRO A 264 -2.68 23.83 7.93
C PRO A 264 -3.86 22.98 7.43
#